data_4a3a4e97d958ba2e9a7ddc4bc5940037
#
_entry.id   4a3a4e97d958ba2e9a7ddc4bc5940037
#
_cell.length_a   1.000
_cell.length_b   1.000
_cell.length_c   1.000
_cell.angle_alpha   90.00
_cell.angle_beta   90.00
_cell.angle_gamma   90.00
#
_symmetry.space_group_name_H-M   'P 1'
#
loop_
_entity.id
_entity.type
_entity.pdbx_description
1 polymer ?
#
loop_
_entity_poly.entity_id
_entity_poly.type
_entity_poly.pdbx_seq_one_letter_code
_entity_poly.pdbx_strand_id
1 'polypeptide(L)'
;MKTCLVVDDSKVIRKVARHILEALDFSVAEAGDGQEALTHCTTEPAPDVILLDWNMPVMSGIEFLRALGETNLPRRPKVVFCTTENGSAHIRAAIEAGADEYVMKPFDRETLESKLQIVGMA
;
A
#
# COMPACT_ATOMS: atom_id res chain seq x y z
N MET A 1 13.91 -1.00 -12.13
CA MET A 1 13.63 -0.54 -10.76
C MET A 1 12.16 -0.77 -10.44
N LYS A 2 11.87 -1.36 -9.31
CA LYS A 2 10.50 -1.58 -8.89
C LYS A 2 9.87 -0.29 -8.39
N THR A 3 8.56 -0.16 -8.57
CA THR A 3 7.81 1.03 -8.17
C THR A 3 6.85 0.72 -7.03
N CYS A 4 6.76 1.63 -6.06
CA CYS A 4 5.84 1.53 -4.94
C CYS A 4 4.99 2.79 -4.85
N LEU A 5 3.68 2.60 -4.71
CA LEU A 5 2.77 3.71 -4.42
C LEU A 5 2.47 3.69 -2.91
N VAL A 6 2.80 4.77 -2.23
CA VAL A 6 2.52 4.93 -0.79
C VAL A 6 1.23 5.70 -0.64
N VAL A 7 0.23 5.07 -0.04
CA VAL A 7 -1.11 5.66 0.14
C VAL A 7 -1.37 5.84 1.62
N ASP A 8 -1.37 7.08 2.07
CA ASP A 8 -1.57 7.44 3.48
C ASP A 8 -1.95 8.92 3.53
N ASP A 9 -2.91 9.29 4.36
CA ASP A 9 -3.31 10.68 4.50
C ASP A 9 -2.31 11.51 5.31
N SER A 10 -1.40 10.86 6.03
CA SER A 10 -0.34 11.54 6.78
C SER A 10 0.87 11.79 5.89
N LYS A 11 1.16 13.07 5.65
CA LYS A 11 2.34 13.48 4.90
C LYS A 11 3.64 13.00 5.56
N VAL A 12 3.67 12.99 6.90
CA VAL A 12 4.83 12.55 7.67
C VAL A 12 5.07 11.05 7.45
N ILE A 13 4.01 10.24 7.51
CA ILE A 13 4.12 8.80 7.29
C ILE A 13 4.58 8.52 5.86
N ARG A 14 4.02 9.22 4.87
CA ARG A 14 4.47 9.05 3.48
C ARG A 14 5.95 9.36 3.32
N LYS A 15 6.44 10.41 4.01
CA LYS A 15 7.85 10.78 3.96
C LYS A 15 8.76 9.72 4.56
N VAL A 16 8.35 9.15 5.71
CA VAL A 16 9.09 8.07 6.37
C VAL A 16 9.12 6.83 5.47
N ALA A 17 7.97 6.44 4.93
CA ALA A 17 7.88 5.29 4.04
C ALA A 17 8.73 5.48 2.77
N ARG A 18 8.67 6.67 2.16
CA ARG A 18 9.48 6.99 0.98
C ARG A 18 10.97 6.83 1.28
N HIS A 19 11.42 7.36 2.41
CA HIS A 19 12.83 7.27 2.79
C HIS A 19 13.29 5.81 2.89
N ILE A 20 12.49 4.97 3.54
CA ILE A 20 12.79 3.54 3.68
C ILE A 20 12.80 2.87 2.30
N LEU A 21 11.77 3.10 1.49
CA LEU A 21 11.61 2.43 0.20
C LEU A 21 12.69 2.85 -0.80
N GLU A 22 13.06 4.12 -0.82
CA GLU A 22 14.15 4.58 -1.68
C GLU A 22 15.49 3.97 -1.29
N ALA A 23 15.71 3.76 0.01
CA ALA A 23 16.89 3.05 0.49
C ALA A 23 16.90 1.57 0.09
N LEU A 24 15.73 1.01 -0.22
CA LEU A 24 15.58 -0.36 -0.74
C LEU A 24 15.48 -0.40 -2.27
N ASP A 25 15.86 0.69 -2.93
CA ASP A 25 15.93 0.81 -4.38
C ASP A 25 14.57 0.83 -5.09
N PHE A 26 13.52 1.27 -4.41
CA PHE A 26 12.23 1.51 -5.04
C PHE A 26 12.13 2.93 -5.60
N SER A 27 11.43 3.07 -6.71
CA SER A 27 10.93 4.36 -7.18
C SER A 27 9.56 4.57 -6.51
N VAL A 28 9.36 5.71 -5.86
CA VAL A 28 8.20 5.92 -4.99
C VAL A 28 7.30 7.03 -5.52
N ALA A 29 5.99 6.73 -5.57
CA ALA A 29 4.95 7.73 -5.78
C ALA A 29 4.08 7.77 -4.52
N GLU A 30 3.32 8.85 -4.33
CA GLU A 30 2.50 9.06 -3.14
C GLU A 30 1.07 9.43 -3.50
N ALA A 31 0.14 9.01 -2.66
CA ALA A 31 -1.26 9.42 -2.75
C ALA A 31 -1.78 9.69 -1.33
N GLY A 32 -2.62 10.70 -1.18
CA GLY A 32 -3.14 11.13 0.12
C GLY A 32 -4.45 10.46 0.53
N ASP A 33 -5.11 9.76 -0.39
CA ASP A 33 -6.34 9.01 -0.11
C ASP A 33 -6.54 7.94 -1.17
N GLY A 34 -7.58 7.12 -0.97
CA GLY A 34 -7.87 6.00 -1.87
C GLY A 34 -8.31 6.43 -3.26
N GLN A 35 -9.02 7.55 -3.39
CA GLN A 35 -9.45 8.05 -4.70
C GLN A 35 -8.26 8.50 -5.53
N GLU A 36 -7.34 9.23 -4.92
CA GLU A 36 -6.10 9.67 -5.57
C GLU A 36 -5.26 8.47 -6.00
N ALA A 37 -5.18 7.46 -5.12
CA ALA A 37 -4.47 6.21 -5.42
C ALA A 37 -5.10 5.47 -6.60
N LEU A 38 -6.43 5.39 -6.66
CA LEU A 38 -7.14 4.74 -7.74
C LEU A 38 -6.89 5.45 -9.07
N THR A 39 -6.94 6.78 -9.05
CA THR A 39 -6.64 7.59 -10.23
C THR A 39 -5.22 7.32 -10.73
N HIS A 40 -4.26 7.25 -9.81
CA HIS A 40 -2.86 6.94 -10.15
C HIS A 40 -2.76 5.57 -10.83
N CYS A 41 -3.40 4.55 -10.27
CA CYS A 41 -3.33 3.18 -10.81
C CYS A 41 -4.00 3.03 -12.18
N THR A 42 -4.96 3.89 -12.49
CA THR A 42 -5.73 3.78 -13.74
C THR A 42 -5.25 4.73 -14.85
N THR A 43 -4.47 5.77 -14.51
CA THR A 43 -3.98 6.75 -15.48
C THR A 43 -2.48 6.67 -15.73
N GLU A 44 -1.73 6.09 -14.79
CA GLU A 44 -0.29 5.87 -14.90
C GLU A 44 -0.03 4.38 -15.04
N PRO A 45 1.18 3.96 -15.42
CA PRO A 45 1.52 2.54 -15.30
C PRO A 45 1.32 2.09 -13.85
N ALA A 46 0.62 0.98 -13.64
CA ALA A 46 0.33 0.49 -12.30
C ALA A 46 1.63 0.19 -11.55
N PRO A 47 1.72 0.52 -10.25
CA PRO A 47 2.90 0.22 -9.47
C PRO A 47 3.09 -1.28 -9.28
N ASP A 48 4.29 -1.70 -8.93
CA ASP A 48 4.55 -3.11 -8.60
C ASP A 48 3.95 -3.47 -7.25
N VAL A 49 4.03 -2.55 -6.29
CA VAL A 49 3.48 -2.76 -4.94
C VAL A 49 2.85 -1.47 -4.43
N ILE A 50 1.82 -1.63 -3.62
CA ILE A 50 1.12 -0.52 -2.96
C ILE A 50 1.23 -0.72 -1.45
N LEU A 51 1.72 0.32 -0.76
CA LEU A 51 1.71 0.37 0.69
C LEU A 51 0.49 1.20 1.07
N LEU A 52 -0.53 0.56 1.66
CA LEU A 52 -1.88 1.12 1.76
C LEU A 52 -2.33 1.27 3.21
N ASP A 53 -2.63 2.50 3.61
CA ASP A 53 -3.18 2.79 4.94
C ASP A 53 -4.63 2.33 5.06
N TRP A 54 -5.01 1.93 6.28
CA TRP A 54 -6.37 1.47 6.61
C TRP A 54 -7.38 2.63 6.60
N ASN A 55 -7.09 3.69 7.33
CA ASN A 55 -8.06 4.73 7.64
C ASN A 55 -7.71 6.05 6.97
N MET A 56 -8.43 6.39 5.91
CA MET A 56 -8.20 7.59 5.12
C MET A 56 -9.51 8.29 4.80
N PRO A 57 -9.48 9.63 4.60
CA PRO A 57 -10.68 10.35 4.16
C PRO A 57 -10.99 10.02 2.70
N VAL A 58 -12.18 10.38 2.26
CA VAL A 58 -12.69 10.24 0.89
C VAL A 58 -12.92 8.80 0.51
N MET A 59 -11.87 7.98 0.51
CA MET A 59 -11.96 6.55 0.22
C MET A 59 -10.99 5.81 1.13
N SER A 60 -11.51 4.91 1.95
CA SER A 60 -10.70 4.11 2.88
C SER A 60 -9.86 3.06 2.14
N GLY A 61 -8.92 2.46 2.89
CA GLY A 61 -8.10 1.39 2.32
C GLY A 61 -8.91 0.21 1.80
N ILE A 62 -9.93 -0.20 2.53
CA ILE A 62 -10.82 -1.31 2.11
C ILE A 62 -11.61 -0.93 0.85
N GLU A 63 -12.16 0.28 0.81
CA GLU A 63 -12.88 0.76 -0.36
C GLU A 63 -11.99 0.81 -1.60
N PHE A 64 -10.75 1.27 -1.41
CA PHE A 64 -9.76 1.29 -2.49
C PHE A 64 -9.46 -0.14 -2.98
N LEU A 65 -9.24 -1.09 -2.08
CA LEU A 65 -8.98 -2.49 -2.45
C LEU A 65 -10.11 -3.08 -3.27
N ARG A 66 -11.36 -2.81 -2.88
CA ARG A 66 -12.53 -3.28 -3.61
C ARG A 66 -12.59 -2.65 -5.00
N ALA A 67 -12.37 -1.34 -5.08
CA ALA A 67 -12.36 -0.62 -6.36
C ALA A 67 -11.24 -1.13 -7.27
N LEU A 68 -10.07 -1.38 -6.72
CA LEU A 68 -8.94 -1.91 -7.47
C LEU A 68 -9.25 -3.29 -8.03
N GLY A 69 -9.92 -4.14 -7.24
CA GLY A 69 -10.33 -5.47 -7.66
C GLY A 69 -11.34 -5.46 -8.81
N GLU A 70 -12.13 -4.39 -8.93
CA GLU A 70 -13.09 -4.21 -10.02
C GLU A 70 -12.46 -3.59 -11.26
N THR A 71 -11.23 -3.09 -11.15
CA THR A 71 -10.50 -2.45 -12.24
C THR A 71 -9.78 -3.52 -13.05
N ASN A 72 -9.90 -3.44 -14.38
CA ASN A 72 -9.27 -4.40 -15.28
C ASN A 72 -7.85 -3.96 -15.61
N LEU A 73 -6.91 -4.17 -14.69
CA LEU A 73 -5.50 -3.83 -14.90
C LEU A 73 -4.76 -4.98 -15.59
N PRO A 74 -3.80 -4.68 -16.48
CA PRO A 74 -2.98 -5.71 -17.12
C PRO A 74 -2.22 -6.58 -16.13
N ARG A 75 -1.78 -5.96 -15.02
CA ARG A 75 -1.10 -6.66 -13.94
C ARG A 75 -1.53 -6.04 -12.62
N ARG A 76 -1.99 -6.89 -11.71
CA ARG A 76 -2.46 -6.43 -10.41
C ARG A 76 -1.27 -6.14 -9.48
N PRO A 77 -1.18 -4.94 -8.90
CA PRO A 77 -0.14 -4.63 -7.92
C PRO A 77 -0.25 -5.53 -6.68
N LYS A 78 0.86 -5.82 -6.05
CA LYS A 78 0.85 -6.41 -4.72
C LYS A 78 0.46 -5.33 -3.71
N VAL A 79 -0.28 -5.69 -2.67
CA VAL A 79 -0.75 -4.73 -1.67
C VAL A 79 -0.28 -5.15 -0.29
N VAL A 80 0.47 -4.26 0.37
CA VAL A 80 0.86 -4.39 1.77
C VAL A 80 0.03 -3.40 2.56
N PHE A 81 -0.82 -3.92 3.43
CA PHE A 81 -1.81 -3.14 4.17
C PHE A 81 -1.21 -2.63 5.48
N CYS A 82 -1.27 -1.32 5.72
CA CYS A 82 -0.70 -0.70 6.92
C CYS A 82 -1.79 -0.35 7.90
N THR A 83 -1.63 -0.74 9.17
CA THR A 83 -2.61 -0.47 10.19
C THR A 83 -1.97 -0.26 11.55
N THR A 84 -2.58 0.58 12.39
CA THR A 84 -2.24 0.67 13.81
C THR A 84 -3.06 -0.32 14.63
N GLU A 85 -4.06 -0.94 13.99
CA GLU A 85 -4.91 -1.93 14.63
C GLU A 85 -4.28 -3.31 14.53
N ASN A 86 -4.18 -4.02 15.65
CA ASN A 86 -3.63 -5.37 15.64
C ASN A 86 -4.72 -6.44 15.82
N GLY A 87 -5.98 -6.05 15.67
CA GLY A 87 -7.09 -6.98 15.78
C GLY A 87 -7.17 -7.91 14.58
N SER A 88 -7.38 -9.20 14.83
CA SER A 88 -7.48 -10.19 13.75
C SER A 88 -8.60 -9.88 12.76
N ALA A 89 -9.68 -9.22 13.22
CA ALA A 89 -10.80 -8.84 12.35
C ALA A 89 -10.38 -7.84 11.27
N HIS A 90 -9.56 -6.85 11.60
CA HIS A 90 -9.06 -5.86 10.63
C HIS A 90 -8.12 -6.51 9.62
N ILE A 91 -7.22 -7.36 10.10
CA ILE A 91 -6.29 -8.08 9.24
C ILE A 91 -7.05 -9.01 8.30
N ARG A 92 -8.01 -9.74 8.82
CA ARG A 92 -8.85 -10.64 8.01
C ARG A 92 -9.62 -9.87 6.95
N ALA A 93 -10.23 -8.74 7.31
CA ALA A 93 -10.97 -7.90 6.36
C ALA A 93 -10.08 -7.41 5.23
N ALA A 94 -8.84 -7.01 5.54
CA ALA A 94 -7.88 -6.57 4.54
C ALA A 94 -7.51 -7.70 3.57
N ILE A 95 -7.21 -8.87 4.10
CA ILE A 95 -6.84 -10.04 3.27
C ILE A 95 -8.02 -10.46 2.39
N GLU A 96 -9.23 -10.50 2.94
CA GLU A 96 -10.44 -10.83 2.18
C GLU A 96 -10.73 -9.81 1.08
N ALA A 97 -10.39 -8.54 1.32
CA ALA A 97 -10.58 -7.48 0.32
C ALA A 97 -9.49 -7.49 -0.76
N GLY A 98 -8.44 -8.29 -0.60
CA GLY A 98 -7.43 -8.47 -1.62
C GLY A 98 -6.01 -8.04 -1.24
N ALA A 99 -5.75 -7.70 0.02
CA ALA A 99 -4.38 -7.41 0.46
C ALA A 99 -3.55 -8.69 0.44
N ASP A 100 -2.29 -8.56 0.07
CA ASP A 100 -1.37 -9.70 -0.01
C ASP A 100 -0.60 -9.91 1.29
N GLU A 101 -0.41 -8.84 2.05
CA GLU A 101 0.28 -8.87 3.34
C GLU A 101 -0.13 -7.65 4.16
N TYR A 102 0.25 -7.61 5.43
CA TYR A 102 0.01 -6.44 6.27
C TYR A 102 1.28 -6.07 7.05
N VAL A 103 1.36 -4.83 7.50
CA VAL A 103 2.41 -4.34 8.38
C VAL A 103 1.82 -3.41 9.42
N MET A 104 2.32 -3.47 10.66
CA MET A 104 1.87 -2.60 11.74
C MET A 104 2.62 -1.28 11.72
N LYS A 105 1.92 -0.19 12.03
CA LYS A 105 2.54 1.12 12.27
C LYS A 105 2.79 1.30 13.77
N PRO A 106 3.88 1.94 14.15
CA PRO A 106 4.99 2.38 13.31
C PRO A 106 5.83 1.18 12.86
N PHE A 107 6.35 1.24 11.64
CA PHE A 107 7.22 0.18 11.11
C PHE A 107 8.62 0.74 10.90
N ASP A 108 9.62 -0.12 10.98
CA ASP A 108 10.99 0.22 10.64
C ASP A 108 11.38 -0.40 9.31
N ARG A 109 12.61 -0.12 8.87
CA ARG A 109 13.12 -0.64 7.59
C ARG A 109 13.11 -2.16 7.56
N GLU A 110 13.56 -2.80 8.62
CA GLU A 110 13.67 -4.25 8.69
C GLU A 110 12.30 -4.92 8.56
N THR A 111 11.30 -4.41 9.29
CA THR A 111 9.95 -4.94 9.26
C THR A 111 9.32 -4.77 7.88
N LEU A 112 9.44 -3.58 7.29
CA LEU A 112 8.88 -3.32 5.97
C LEU A 112 9.57 -4.15 4.90
N GLU A 113 10.88 -4.25 4.94
CA GLU A 113 11.64 -5.08 4.00
C GLU A 113 11.22 -6.53 4.06
N SER A 114 11.04 -7.07 5.28
CA SER A 114 10.58 -8.44 5.48
C SER A 114 9.22 -8.68 4.82
N LYS A 115 8.27 -7.75 4.96
CA LYS A 115 6.95 -7.86 4.33
C LYS A 115 7.03 -7.78 2.81
N LEU A 116 7.90 -6.92 2.29
CA LEU A 116 8.12 -6.81 0.84
C LEU A 116 8.71 -8.10 0.27
N GLN A 117 9.61 -8.74 1.02
CA GLN A 117 10.17 -10.04 0.63
C GLN A 117 9.09 -11.11 0.55
N ILE A 118 8.17 -11.14 1.50
CA ILE A 118 7.07 -12.11 1.54
C ILE A 118 6.22 -12.01 0.27
N VAL A 119 5.97 -10.80 -0.21
CA VAL A 119 5.17 -10.61 -1.45
C VAL A 119 6.03 -10.65 -2.71
N GLY A 120 7.30 -10.99 -2.59
CA GLY A 120 8.20 -11.17 -3.74
C GLY A 120 8.74 -9.87 -4.32
N MET A 121 8.74 -8.79 -3.56
CA MET A 121 9.13 -7.45 -4.05
C MET A 121 10.51 -6.98 -3.55
N ALA A 122 11.16 -7.74 -2.69
CA ALA A 122 12.48 -7.34 -2.20
C ALA A 122 13.40 -8.53 -2.05
#